data_ba9b38118ad34101939c4fc194dfcd14
#
_entry.id   ba9b38118ad34101939c4fc194dfcd14
#
_cell.length_a   1.000
_cell.length_b   1.000
_cell.length_c   1.000
_cell.angle_alpha   90.00
_cell.angle_beta   90.00
_cell.angle_gamma   90.00
#
_symmetry.space_group_name_H-M   'P 1'
#
loop_
_entity.id
_entity.type
_entity.pdbx_description
1 polymer ?
#
loop_
_entity_poly.entity_id
_entity_poly.type
_entity_poly.pdbx_seq_one_letter_code
_entity_poly.pdbx_strand_id
1 'polypeptide(L)'
;MLKIRFIVSVASAVFLGSVHSFAAGQCSAKSGNETAAVLELYTSEGCNSCPPADKWVSSLAPGGFKPNQIVPLAFHVDYWDYIGWADRFADKEFSARHRVLA
;
A
#
# COMPACT_ATOMS: atom_id res chain seq x y z
N MET A 1 68.96 39.33 -1.26
CA MET A 1 68.17 38.23 -1.92
C MET A 1 66.86 38.06 -1.18
N LEU A 2 65.75 38.55 -1.73
CA LEU A 2 64.43 38.55 -1.11
C LEU A 2 63.65 37.30 -1.62
N LYS A 3 63.40 36.32 -0.76
CA LYS A 3 62.62 35.13 -1.11
C LYS A 3 61.16 35.43 -0.88
N ILE A 4 60.43 35.71 -1.95
CA ILE A 4 58.93 35.80 -1.91
C ILE A 4 58.37 34.41 -1.81
N ARG A 5 57.70 34.12 -0.66
CA ARG A 5 56.91 32.90 -0.46
C ARG A 5 55.49 33.18 -0.91
N PHE A 6 55.10 32.57 -2.04
CA PHE A 6 53.71 32.51 -2.45
C PHE A 6 52.94 31.52 -1.55
N ILE A 7 52.01 32.05 -0.76
CA ILE A 7 51.04 31.24 -0.02
C ILE A 7 49.85 31.05 -0.95
N VAL A 8 49.71 29.84 -1.47
CA VAL A 8 48.53 29.46 -2.22
C VAL A 8 47.44 29.07 -1.24
N SER A 9 46.49 29.97 -1.01
CA SER A 9 45.27 29.65 -0.25
C SER A 9 44.32 28.86 -1.13
N VAL A 10 44.16 27.56 -0.84
CA VAL A 10 43.17 26.73 -1.44
C VAL A 10 41.85 26.98 -0.68
N ALA A 11 40.96 27.74 -1.27
CA ALA A 11 39.61 27.92 -0.78
C ALA A 11 38.79 26.68 -1.13
N SER A 12 38.56 25.76 -0.15
CA SER A 12 37.63 24.65 -0.27
C SER A 12 36.21 25.18 -0.23
N ALA A 13 35.56 25.26 -1.38
CA ALA A 13 34.13 25.52 -1.48
C ALA A 13 33.36 24.26 -1.06
N VAL A 14 32.83 24.25 0.18
CA VAL A 14 31.90 23.22 0.65
C VAL A 14 30.56 23.47 -0.01
N PHE A 15 30.22 22.70 -1.05
CA PHE A 15 28.88 22.62 -1.62
C PHE A 15 27.96 21.93 -0.63
N LEU A 16 27.22 22.70 0.17
CA LEU A 16 26.07 22.20 0.94
C LEU A 16 24.94 21.92 -0.06
N GLY A 17 24.91 20.70 -0.56
CA GLY A 17 23.78 20.20 -1.33
C GLY A 17 22.55 20.12 -0.44
N SER A 18 21.58 21.01 -0.67
CA SER A 18 20.26 20.95 -0.02
C SER A 18 19.56 19.67 -0.47
N VAL A 19 19.56 18.64 0.38
CA VAL A 19 18.69 17.47 0.22
C VAL A 19 17.24 17.93 0.44
N HIS A 20 16.52 18.16 -0.64
CA HIS A 20 15.09 18.37 -0.57
C HIS A 20 14.46 17.04 -0.18
N SER A 21 14.16 16.86 1.11
CA SER A 21 13.27 15.81 1.57
C SER A 21 11.89 16.07 0.99
N PHE A 22 11.49 15.31 -0.01
CA PHE A 22 10.09 15.21 -0.38
C PHE A 22 9.37 14.57 0.81
N ALA A 23 8.77 15.40 1.64
CA ALA A 23 7.81 14.91 2.63
C ALA A 23 6.69 14.22 1.84
N ALA A 24 6.56 12.90 2.01
CA ALA A 24 5.40 12.18 1.53
C ALA A 24 4.16 12.91 2.06
N GLY A 25 3.31 13.39 1.15
CA GLY A 25 2.12 14.16 1.52
C GLY A 25 1.37 13.38 2.60
N GLN A 26 1.07 14.03 3.73
CA GLN A 26 0.26 13.43 4.78
C GLN A 26 -1.14 13.13 4.20
N CYS A 27 -1.43 11.83 3.99
CA CYS A 27 -2.79 11.41 3.70
C CYS A 27 -3.59 11.49 5.01
N SER A 28 -4.55 12.38 5.11
CA SER A 28 -5.49 12.42 6.20
C SER A 28 -6.89 12.12 5.68
N ALA A 29 -7.61 11.24 6.37
CA ALA A 29 -9.00 10.95 6.09
C ALA A 29 -9.80 11.12 7.39
N LYS A 30 -10.99 11.70 7.28
CA LYS A 30 -11.93 11.83 8.39
C LYS A 30 -13.20 11.09 8.04
N SER A 31 -13.69 10.25 8.96
CA SER A 31 -14.99 9.60 8.81
C SER A 31 -16.11 10.63 8.82
N GLY A 32 -17.20 10.36 8.11
CA GLY A 32 -18.46 11.10 8.24
C GLY A 32 -19.16 10.81 9.58
N ASN A 33 -20.37 11.34 9.72
CA ASN A 33 -21.19 11.16 10.93
C ASN A 33 -21.87 9.78 10.96
N GLU A 34 -21.83 9.03 9.86
CA GLU A 34 -22.44 7.71 9.72
C GLU A 34 -21.38 6.63 9.87
N THR A 35 -21.79 5.47 10.38
CA THR A 35 -20.92 4.28 10.46
C THR A 35 -20.90 3.59 9.10
N ALA A 36 -19.72 3.51 8.47
CA ALA A 36 -19.52 2.69 7.29
C ALA A 36 -19.40 1.22 7.66
N ALA A 37 -20.00 0.35 6.86
CA ALA A 37 -19.79 -1.10 6.97
C ALA A 37 -18.44 -1.48 6.37
N VAL A 38 -17.68 -2.35 7.02
CA VAL A 38 -16.49 -2.98 6.44
C VAL A 38 -16.91 -4.30 5.82
N LEU A 39 -16.62 -4.46 4.53
CA LEU A 39 -16.84 -5.68 3.77
C LEU A 39 -15.51 -6.34 3.48
N GLU A 40 -15.26 -7.50 4.08
CA GLU A 40 -14.04 -8.26 3.84
C GLU A 40 -14.30 -9.39 2.84
N LEU A 41 -13.55 -9.41 1.76
CA LEU A 41 -13.52 -10.49 0.80
C LEU A 41 -12.21 -11.26 0.94
N TYR A 42 -12.30 -12.55 1.23
CA TYR A 42 -11.15 -13.46 1.23
C TYR A 42 -11.09 -14.18 -0.10
N THR A 43 -10.07 -13.91 -0.88
CA THR A 43 -9.94 -14.34 -2.28
C THR A 43 -8.53 -14.82 -2.61
N SER A 44 -8.32 -15.34 -3.81
CA SER A 44 -7.01 -15.71 -4.34
C SER A 44 -7.04 -15.75 -5.86
N GLU A 45 -5.95 -15.36 -6.52
CA GLU A 45 -5.78 -15.55 -7.97
C GLU A 45 -5.80 -17.05 -8.37
N GLY A 46 -5.43 -17.95 -7.45
CA GLY A 46 -5.48 -19.40 -7.65
C GLY A 46 -6.85 -20.05 -7.45
N CYS A 47 -7.84 -19.30 -6.99
CA CYS A 47 -9.17 -19.81 -6.70
C CYS A 47 -10.09 -19.67 -7.93
N ASN A 48 -10.50 -20.77 -8.54
CA ASN A 48 -11.34 -20.77 -9.74
C ASN A 48 -12.83 -20.42 -9.48
N SER A 49 -13.27 -20.48 -8.23
CA SER A 49 -14.66 -20.13 -7.82
C SER A 49 -14.77 -18.73 -7.21
N CYS A 50 -13.66 -18.00 -7.02
CA CYS A 50 -13.65 -16.67 -6.45
C CYS A 50 -14.09 -15.54 -7.41
N PRO A 51 -13.89 -15.61 -8.75
CA PRO A 51 -14.15 -14.49 -9.65
C PRO A 51 -15.55 -13.88 -9.58
N PRO A 52 -16.64 -14.62 -9.35
CA PRO A 52 -17.95 -14.00 -9.17
C PRO A 52 -18.04 -13.07 -7.97
N ALA A 53 -17.40 -13.43 -6.85
CA ALA A 53 -17.36 -12.60 -5.64
C ALA A 53 -16.47 -11.36 -5.85
N ASP A 54 -15.31 -11.53 -6.50
CA ASP A 54 -14.41 -10.42 -6.87
C ASP A 54 -15.12 -9.40 -7.77
N LYS A 55 -15.87 -9.87 -8.76
CA LYS A 55 -16.68 -9.04 -9.65
C LYS A 55 -17.76 -8.28 -8.89
N TRP A 56 -18.43 -8.96 -7.96
CA TRP A 56 -19.49 -8.35 -7.17
C TRP A 56 -18.94 -7.22 -6.31
N VAL A 57 -17.84 -7.45 -5.58
CA VAL A 57 -17.17 -6.40 -4.77
C VAL A 57 -16.74 -5.23 -5.65
N SER A 58 -16.15 -5.50 -6.82
CA SER A 58 -15.74 -4.47 -7.78
C SER A 58 -16.90 -3.66 -8.33
N SER A 59 -18.11 -4.19 -8.30
CA SER A 59 -19.32 -3.50 -8.79
C SER A 59 -19.97 -2.56 -7.77
N LEU A 60 -19.53 -2.57 -6.52
CA LEU A 60 -20.17 -1.78 -5.47
C LEU A 60 -20.08 -0.26 -5.72
N ALA A 61 -18.90 0.25 -6.03
CA ALA A 61 -18.71 1.67 -6.32
C ALA A 61 -19.45 2.12 -7.60
N PRO A 62 -19.34 1.43 -8.75
CA PRO A 62 -20.17 1.71 -9.92
C PRO A 62 -21.67 1.57 -9.66
N GLY A 63 -22.07 0.66 -8.76
CA GLY A 63 -23.46 0.47 -8.32
C GLY A 63 -24.00 1.55 -7.40
N GLY A 64 -23.19 2.57 -7.07
CA GLY A 64 -23.62 3.74 -6.31
C GLY A 64 -23.30 3.71 -4.82
N PHE A 65 -22.67 2.67 -4.31
CA PHE A 65 -22.21 2.62 -2.92
C PHE A 65 -21.02 3.57 -2.71
N LYS A 66 -21.11 4.40 -1.68
CA LYS A 66 -20.07 5.38 -1.35
C LYS A 66 -19.16 4.87 -0.23
N PRO A 67 -17.91 5.35 -0.13
CA PRO A 67 -16.98 4.95 0.93
C PRO A 67 -17.46 5.24 2.36
N ASN A 68 -18.40 6.17 2.55
CA ASN A 68 -19.04 6.42 3.84
C ASN A 68 -20.16 5.42 4.18
N GLN A 69 -20.50 4.54 3.26
CA GLN A 69 -21.52 3.49 3.44
C GLN A 69 -20.86 2.12 3.56
N ILE A 70 -19.96 1.78 2.62
CA ILE A 70 -19.24 0.50 2.58
C ILE A 70 -17.77 0.74 2.25
N VAL A 71 -16.90 0.11 3.01
CA VAL A 71 -15.44 0.05 2.75
C VAL A 71 -15.10 -1.39 2.37
N PRO A 72 -14.96 -1.74 1.09
CA PRO A 72 -14.58 -3.06 0.67
C PRO A 72 -13.07 -3.26 0.82
N LEU A 73 -12.68 -4.39 1.40
CA LEU A 73 -11.30 -4.84 1.55
C LEU A 73 -11.16 -6.24 0.96
N ALA A 74 -10.17 -6.45 0.10
CA ALA A 74 -9.85 -7.77 -0.44
C ALA A 74 -8.55 -8.28 0.22
N PHE A 75 -8.61 -9.46 0.80
CA PHE A 75 -7.51 -10.15 1.44
C PHE A 75 -7.16 -11.41 0.63
N HIS A 76 -5.98 -11.42 0.02
CA HIS A 76 -5.52 -12.57 -0.73
C HIS A 76 -4.94 -13.62 0.22
N VAL A 77 -5.55 -14.80 0.22
CA VAL A 77 -5.21 -15.91 1.13
C VAL A 77 -4.29 -16.92 0.44
N ASP A 78 -3.39 -17.54 1.20
CA ASP A 78 -2.38 -18.46 0.68
C ASP A 78 -2.82 -19.93 0.62
N TYR A 79 -3.93 -20.28 1.24
CA TYR A 79 -4.38 -21.68 1.34
C TYR A 79 -4.92 -22.24 0.01
N TRP A 80 -5.00 -21.45 -1.08
CA TRP A 80 -5.29 -21.92 -2.43
C TRP A 80 -4.04 -22.13 -3.30
N ASP A 81 -2.86 -21.73 -2.83
CA ASP A 81 -1.62 -21.77 -3.60
C ASP A 81 -1.22 -23.19 -4.05
N TYR A 82 -1.67 -24.24 -3.32
CA TYR A 82 -1.35 -25.63 -3.61
C TYR A 82 -2.02 -26.20 -4.86
N ILE A 83 -3.04 -25.53 -5.42
CA ILE A 83 -3.73 -25.99 -6.62
C ILE A 83 -3.08 -25.60 -7.95
N GLY A 84 -1.84 -25.15 -7.92
CA GLY A 84 -1.03 -24.92 -9.11
C GLY A 84 -0.84 -23.48 -9.52
N TRP A 85 -1.48 -22.53 -8.83
CA TRP A 85 -1.28 -21.10 -9.03
C TRP A 85 -1.04 -20.42 -7.69
N ALA A 86 0.22 -20.12 -7.39
CA ALA A 86 0.55 -19.36 -6.19
C ALA A 86 0.22 -17.87 -6.41
N ASP A 87 -0.62 -17.34 -5.56
CA ASP A 87 -1.01 -15.94 -5.61
C ASP A 87 0.09 -15.06 -5.01
N ARG A 88 0.72 -14.22 -5.84
CA ARG A 88 1.80 -13.33 -5.39
C ARG A 88 1.35 -12.23 -4.42
N PHE A 89 0.06 -12.01 -4.26
CA PHE A 89 -0.52 -11.06 -3.31
C PHE A 89 -0.96 -11.73 -2.02
N ALA A 90 -0.89 -13.07 -1.94
CA ALA A 90 -1.30 -13.80 -0.76
C ALA A 90 -0.37 -13.55 0.43
N ASP A 91 -1.00 -13.44 1.60
CA ASP A 91 -0.30 -13.34 2.87
C ASP A 91 -0.91 -14.33 3.87
N LYS A 92 -0.04 -15.06 4.59
CA LYS A 92 -0.43 -15.98 5.65
C LYS A 92 -1.23 -15.30 6.77
N GLU A 93 -0.98 -14.03 7.02
CA GLU A 93 -1.70 -13.26 8.02
C GLU A 93 -3.17 -13.03 7.61
N PHE A 94 -3.44 -12.89 6.31
CA PHE A 94 -4.80 -12.82 5.80
C PHE A 94 -5.55 -14.14 5.98
N SER A 95 -4.86 -15.25 5.74
CA SER A 95 -5.39 -16.59 6.03
C SER A 95 -5.64 -16.81 7.52
N ALA A 96 -4.76 -16.33 8.39
CA ALA A 96 -4.93 -16.39 9.83
C ALA A 96 -6.13 -15.55 10.29
N ARG A 97 -6.27 -14.31 9.77
CA ARG A 97 -7.42 -13.45 10.04
C ARG A 97 -8.74 -14.14 9.67
N HIS A 98 -8.80 -14.73 8.48
CA HIS A 98 -10.01 -15.45 8.04
C HIS A 98 -10.41 -16.57 9.00
N ARG A 99 -9.43 -17.36 9.47
CA ARG A 99 -9.72 -18.46 10.43
C ARG A 99 -10.25 -17.99 11.78
N VAL A 100 -9.96 -16.76 12.18
CA VAL A 100 -10.47 -16.18 13.44
C VAL A 100 -11.91 -15.69 13.28
N LEU A 101 -12.29 -15.27 12.06
CA LEU A 101 -13.60 -14.67 11.78
C LEU A 101 -14.62 -15.69 11.25
N ALA A 102 -14.18 -16.83 10.72
CA ALA A 102 -14.99 -17.94 10.26
C ALA A 102 -15.20 -18.96 11.38
#